data_2f60fc0b2de4c2cc06c7e89a3c396aaa
#
_entry.id   2f60fc0b2de4c2cc06c7e89a3c396aaa
#
_cell.length_a   1.000
_cell.length_b   1.000
_cell.length_c   1.000
_cell.angle_alpha   90.00
_cell.angle_beta   90.00
_cell.angle_gamma   90.00
#
_symmetry.space_group_name_H-M   'P 1'
#
loop_
_entity.id
_entity.type
_entity.pdbx_description
1 polymer ?
#
loop_
_entity_poly.entity_id
_entity_poly.type
_entity_poly.pdbx_seq_one_letter_code
_entity_poly.pdbx_strand_id
1 'polypeptide(L)'
;MLLVPIRQTFLTKFFPKLLIKMTHGTHNAIDDPRNENILIYVNGELFPRNEAKISVFDSGYLVGDGVWEAVRLHEGVLVFLDLHLDRLWQAASAVGMDLKMSRGELIKKIQKTLDANEMKDGVHVRFMLTRGIKKTPSQDPRLTISGPNLVIIPEYKTASAGSREKGITLFTSTIRRGSPDYLDPRLNCHSKLHEVQALIQALEAGADEALMLDVNGFVSTCNATNFFMVKNGEVWTSNGQYCMNGITRHNILRICKKKEVPCFEKNFSLFDVYGADEAFVTGTFGAVTPVTAIDGRIIGAGAFGPVSRNLYKYYLELIREEVERANG
;
A
#
# COMPACT_ATOMS: atom_id res chain seq x y z
N MET A 1 2.22 29.10 22.51
CA MET A 1 1.82 27.81 23.14
C MET A 1 2.86 26.79 22.73
N LEU A 2 3.72 26.37 23.67
CA LEU A 2 4.92 25.57 23.40
C LEU A 2 4.53 24.20 22.85
N LEU A 3 4.97 23.90 21.62
CA LEU A 3 4.99 22.55 21.06
C LEU A 3 5.97 21.71 21.88
N VAL A 4 5.43 20.85 22.74
CA VAL A 4 6.23 19.81 23.38
C VAL A 4 6.58 18.80 22.30
N PRO A 5 7.86 18.56 21.98
CA PRO A 5 8.25 17.50 21.10
C PRO A 5 7.73 16.19 21.71
N ILE A 6 6.95 15.42 20.96
CA ILE A 6 6.56 14.06 21.34
C ILE A 6 7.84 13.26 21.41
N ARG A 7 8.42 13.21 22.61
CA ARG A 7 9.67 12.51 22.84
C ARG A 7 9.47 11.02 22.59
N GLN A 8 10.42 10.41 21.93
CA GLN A 8 10.65 8.95 21.80
C GLN A 8 10.36 8.14 23.08
N THR A 9 10.30 8.79 24.23
CA THR A 9 10.08 8.21 25.55
C THR A 9 8.72 7.56 25.77
N PHE A 10 7.66 7.93 25.02
CA PHE A 10 6.32 7.37 25.25
C PHE A 10 6.16 5.99 24.58
N LEU A 11 6.70 5.81 23.38
CA LEU A 11 6.69 4.55 22.65
C LEU A 11 7.58 3.47 23.33
N THR A 12 8.72 3.90 23.91
CA THR A 12 9.63 2.96 24.63
C THR A 12 9.03 2.34 25.87
N LYS A 13 8.05 2.98 26.50
CA LYS A 13 7.43 2.51 27.74
C LYS A 13 6.34 1.44 27.53
N PHE A 14 5.63 1.51 26.42
CA PHE A 14 4.53 0.59 26.08
C PHE A 14 4.93 -0.49 25.06
N PHE A 15 5.89 -0.21 24.19
CA PHE A 15 6.39 -1.14 23.19
C PHE A 15 7.92 -1.10 23.10
N PRO A 16 8.64 -1.52 24.16
CA PRO A 16 10.10 -1.37 24.20
C PRO A 16 10.84 -2.13 23.09
N LYS A 17 10.22 -3.17 22.50
CA LYS A 17 10.77 -3.93 21.36
C LYS A 17 10.42 -3.35 19.99
N LEU A 18 9.34 -2.55 19.87
CA LEU A 18 8.88 -1.98 18.60
C LEU A 18 9.80 -0.89 18.05
N LEU A 19 10.57 -0.23 18.90
CA LEU A 19 11.43 0.89 18.56
C LEU A 19 12.82 0.54 18.02
N ILE A 20 13.22 -0.73 18.14
CA ILE A 20 14.64 -1.08 17.92
C ILE A 20 14.98 -1.41 16.47
N LYS A 21 13.98 -1.59 15.56
CA LYS A 21 14.25 -1.97 14.17
C LYS A 21 13.28 -1.36 13.13
N MET A 22 12.99 -0.07 13.20
CA MET A 22 12.14 0.58 12.18
C MET A 22 12.89 0.92 10.87
N THR A 23 13.86 0.14 10.42
CA THR A 23 14.75 0.60 9.37
C THR A 23 14.58 -0.04 7.99
N HIS A 24 13.76 -1.07 7.80
CA HIS A 24 13.80 -1.81 6.53
C HIS A 24 12.47 -2.16 5.86
N GLY A 25 11.30 -1.94 6.48
CA GLY A 25 9.99 -2.26 5.87
C GLY A 25 9.75 -1.54 4.53
N THR A 26 8.95 -2.13 3.64
CA THR A 26 8.67 -1.57 2.28
C THR A 26 8.00 -0.20 2.32
N HIS A 27 7.35 0.16 3.43
CA HIS A 27 6.70 1.45 3.61
C HIS A 27 7.56 2.48 4.34
N ASN A 28 8.77 2.10 4.78
CA ASN A 28 9.71 3.04 5.38
C ASN A 28 10.26 3.98 4.31
N ALA A 29 9.96 5.24 4.47
CA ALA A 29 10.52 6.32 3.67
C ALA A 29 11.64 7.02 4.44
N ILE A 30 12.57 7.60 3.71
CA ILE A 30 13.52 8.56 4.26
C ILE A 30 12.72 9.82 4.62
N ASP A 31 12.95 10.38 5.81
CA ASP A 31 12.35 11.65 6.19
C ASP A 31 12.75 12.74 5.20
N ASP A 32 11.77 13.44 4.67
CA ASP A 32 11.99 14.53 3.73
C ASP A 32 11.46 15.83 4.33
N PRO A 33 12.33 16.82 4.61
CA PRO A 33 11.94 18.07 5.27
C PRO A 33 10.95 18.90 4.44
N ARG A 34 10.88 18.69 3.12
CA ARG A 34 9.87 19.34 2.26
C ARG A 34 8.46 19.01 2.69
N ASN A 35 8.23 17.84 3.32
CA ASN A 35 6.92 17.41 3.81
C ASN A 35 6.42 18.19 5.02
N GLU A 36 7.24 19.01 5.69
CA GLU A 36 6.81 19.82 6.83
C GLU A 36 5.81 20.90 6.43
N ASN A 37 5.95 21.47 5.22
CA ASN A 37 5.19 22.61 4.74
C ASN A 37 4.23 22.27 3.60
N ILE A 38 3.91 21.01 3.38
CA ILE A 38 2.98 20.61 2.32
C ILE A 38 1.55 21.08 2.60
N LEU A 39 0.83 21.37 1.52
CA LEU A 39 -0.59 21.64 1.51
C LEU A 39 -1.36 20.33 1.26
N ILE A 40 -2.34 20.07 2.09
CA ILE A 40 -3.24 18.92 2.01
C ILE A 40 -4.61 19.41 1.54
N TYR A 41 -5.17 18.74 0.54
CA TYR A 41 -6.51 19.04 0.08
C TYR A 41 -7.55 18.34 0.97
N VAL A 42 -8.53 19.11 1.46
CA VAL A 42 -9.68 18.61 2.22
C VAL A 42 -10.95 19.26 1.67
N ASN A 43 -11.84 18.49 1.03
CA ASN A 43 -13.18 18.90 0.59
C ASN A 43 -13.26 20.20 -0.23
N GLY A 44 -12.28 20.53 -1.05
CA GLY A 44 -12.30 21.73 -1.90
C GLY A 44 -11.23 22.75 -1.57
N GLU A 45 -10.70 22.72 -0.36
CA GLU A 45 -9.74 23.68 0.17
C GLU A 45 -8.37 23.03 0.41
N LEU A 46 -7.33 23.87 0.46
CA LEU A 46 -5.96 23.45 0.75
C LEU A 46 -5.57 23.98 2.14
N PHE A 47 -5.08 23.10 2.98
CA PHE A 47 -4.66 23.42 4.35
C PHE A 47 -3.19 23.06 4.56
N PRO A 48 -2.43 23.83 5.34
CA PRO A 48 -1.14 23.39 5.85
C PRO A 48 -1.26 22.02 6.56
N ARG A 49 -0.24 21.19 6.47
CA ARG A 49 -0.22 19.82 7.01
C ARG A 49 -0.75 19.70 8.44
N ASN A 50 -0.36 20.63 9.32
CA ASN A 50 -0.74 20.64 10.74
C ASN A 50 -2.16 21.16 11.00
N GLU A 51 -2.80 21.77 10.00
CA GLU A 51 -4.15 22.34 10.08
C GLU A 51 -5.19 21.50 9.35
N ALA A 52 -4.78 20.59 8.48
CA ALA A 52 -5.66 19.68 7.76
C ALA A 52 -6.38 18.73 8.73
N LYS A 53 -7.68 18.86 8.84
CA LYS A 53 -8.52 18.13 9.81
C LYS A 53 -9.81 17.66 9.16
N ILE A 54 -10.36 16.59 9.70
CA ILE A 54 -11.71 16.10 9.39
C ILE A 54 -12.56 16.10 10.65
N SER A 55 -13.88 16.06 10.48
CA SER A 55 -14.81 15.96 11.61
C SER A 55 -14.62 14.64 12.38
N VAL A 56 -14.74 14.69 13.71
CA VAL A 56 -14.82 13.46 14.54
C VAL A 56 -16.08 12.64 14.27
N PHE A 57 -17.07 13.20 13.57
CA PHE A 57 -18.25 12.50 13.09
C PHE A 57 -18.10 11.94 11.67
N ASP A 58 -16.89 11.99 11.07
CA ASP A 58 -16.63 11.36 9.79
C ASP A 58 -16.78 9.83 9.86
N SER A 59 -17.45 9.26 8.88
CA SER A 59 -17.75 7.80 8.83
C SER A 59 -16.49 6.94 8.76
N GLY A 60 -15.44 7.42 8.09
CA GLY A 60 -14.15 6.75 8.04
C GLY A 60 -13.47 6.70 9.40
N TYR A 61 -13.53 7.81 10.17
CA TYR A 61 -13.00 7.86 11.53
C TYR A 61 -13.82 7.00 12.50
N LEU A 62 -15.17 7.09 12.44
CA LEU A 62 -16.04 6.39 13.37
C LEU A 62 -16.06 4.87 13.16
N VAL A 63 -16.11 4.40 11.91
CA VAL A 63 -16.41 2.98 11.60
C VAL A 63 -15.59 2.42 10.43
N GLY A 64 -14.61 3.15 9.92
CA GLY A 64 -13.81 2.70 8.79
C GLY A 64 -14.55 2.68 7.44
N ASP A 65 -15.68 3.39 7.32
CA ASP A 65 -16.51 3.44 6.12
C ASP A 65 -15.91 4.41 5.09
N GLY A 66 -14.98 3.91 4.31
CA GLY A 66 -14.29 4.67 3.29
C GLY A 66 -13.39 3.79 2.42
N VAL A 67 -13.01 4.33 1.26
CA VAL A 67 -12.11 3.72 0.28
C VAL A 67 -10.97 4.68 -0.04
N TRP A 68 -9.83 4.16 -0.49
CA TRP A 68 -8.69 4.99 -0.79
C TRP A 68 -7.78 4.38 -1.85
N GLU A 69 -6.98 5.22 -2.46
CA GLU A 69 -5.92 4.83 -3.37
C GLU A 69 -4.65 5.65 -3.14
N ALA A 70 -3.55 5.15 -3.69
CA ALA A 70 -2.32 5.90 -3.70
C ALA A 70 -1.54 5.62 -4.99
N VAL A 71 -1.02 6.69 -5.60
CA VAL A 71 -0.28 6.66 -6.87
C VAL A 71 1.08 7.33 -6.71
N ARG A 72 2.00 7.00 -7.60
CA ARG A 72 3.31 7.67 -7.68
C ARG A 72 3.29 8.72 -8.79
N LEU A 73 3.88 9.88 -8.48
CA LEU A 73 4.22 10.90 -9.46
C LEU A 73 5.67 10.69 -9.89
N HIS A 74 5.88 10.45 -11.17
CA HIS A 74 7.19 10.35 -11.82
C HIS A 74 7.24 11.32 -12.98
N GLU A 75 8.18 12.27 -12.96
CA GLU A 75 8.42 13.24 -14.04
C GLU A 75 7.13 13.91 -14.53
N GLY A 76 6.27 14.36 -13.61
CA GLY A 76 5.00 15.00 -13.89
C GLY A 76 3.83 14.05 -14.19
N VAL A 77 4.05 12.76 -14.29
CA VAL A 77 3.03 11.77 -14.64
C VAL A 77 2.62 10.93 -13.42
N LEU A 78 1.33 10.86 -13.15
CA LEU A 78 0.74 9.93 -12.17
C LEU A 78 0.69 8.52 -12.79
N VAL A 79 1.70 7.71 -12.55
CA VAL A 79 1.88 6.42 -13.24
C VAL A 79 0.78 5.41 -12.90
N PHE A 80 0.21 4.78 -13.93
CA PHE A 80 -0.89 3.80 -13.83
C PHE A 80 -2.16 4.33 -13.17
N LEU A 81 -2.41 5.65 -13.24
CA LEU A 81 -3.54 6.30 -12.58
C LEU A 81 -4.88 5.66 -12.94
N ASP A 82 -5.11 5.33 -14.22
CA ASP A 82 -6.37 4.75 -14.69
C ASP A 82 -6.70 3.43 -13.95
N LEU A 83 -5.71 2.54 -13.76
CA LEU A 83 -5.88 1.29 -13.01
C LEU A 83 -6.23 1.54 -11.54
N HIS A 84 -5.65 2.57 -10.92
CA HIS A 84 -5.99 2.99 -9.56
C HIS A 84 -7.41 3.55 -9.48
N LEU A 85 -7.81 4.36 -10.45
CA LEU A 85 -9.17 4.91 -10.53
C LEU A 85 -10.21 3.82 -10.78
N ASP A 86 -9.93 2.86 -11.67
CA ASP A 86 -10.81 1.70 -11.89
C ASP A 86 -11.08 0.97 -10.58
N ARG A 87 -10.04 0.67 -9.81
CA ARG A 87 -10.17 -0.01 -8.53
C ARG A 87 -10.89 0.84 -7.48
N LEU A 88 -10.65 2.15 -7.43
CA LEU A 88 -11.35 3.06 -6.52
C LEU A 88 -12.85 3.07 -6.79
N TRP A 89 -13.26 3.24 -8.06
CA TRP A 89 -14.68 3.25 -8.45
C TRP A 89 -15.35 1.91 -8.21
N GLN A 90 -14.65 0.80 -8.48
CA GLN A 90 -15.13 -0.55 -8.16
C GLN A 90 -15.33 -0.73 -6.65
N ALA A 91 -14.35 -0.29 -5.84
CA ALA A 91 -14.44 -0.38 -4.39
C ALA A 91 -15.59 0.48 -3.83
N ALA A 92 -15.75 1.73 -4.32
CA ALA A 92 -16.85 2.61 -3.94
C ALA A 92 -18.22 2.00 -4.28
N SER A 93 -18.35 1.43 -5.49
CA SER A 93 -19.56 0.71 -5.91
C SER A 93 -19.85 -0.49 -5.00
N ALA A 94 -18.84 -1.30 -4.67
CA ALA A 94 -18.99 -2.48 -3.82
C ALA A 94 -19.48 -2.15 -2.40
N VAL A 95 -19.12 -0.98 -1.85
CA VAL A 95 -19.61 -0.51 -0.55
C VAL A 95 -20.83 0.42 -0.65
N GLY A 96 -21.44 0.52 -1.85
CA GLY A 96 -22.61 1.38 -2.09
C GLY A 96 -22.35 2.86 -1.80
N MET A 97 -21.17 3.38 -2.15
CA MET A 97 -20.78 4.77 -1.97
C MET A 97 -20.81 5.50 -3.32
N ASP A 98 -21.71 6.47 -3.45
CA ASP A 98 -21.70 7.41 -4.56
C ASP A 98 -20.67 8.50 -4.29
N LEU A 99 -19.62 8.57 -5.10
CA LEU A 99 -18.51 9.51 -4.92
C LEU A 99 -18.88 10.97 -5.22
N LYS A 100 -20.04 11.22 -5.82
CA LYS A 100 -20.54 12.56 -6.20
C LYS A 100 -19.54 13.37 -7.04
N MET A 101 -18.68 12.70 -7.77
CA MET A 101 -17.71 13.30 -8.70
C MET A 101 -17.34 12.33 -9.81
N SER A 102 -16.96 12.88 -10.95
CA SER A 102 -16.36 12.14 -12.06
C SER A 102 -14.86 11.88 -11.83
N ARG A 103 -14.28 10.93 -12.59
CA ARG A 103 -12.83 10.69 -12.59
C ARG A 103 -12.06 11.95 -12.97
N GLY A 104 -12.52 12.67 -13.99
CA GLY A 104 -11.88 13.92 -14.43
C GLY A 104 -11.87 15.01 -13.35
N GLU A 105 -12.93 15.11 -12.54
CA GLU A 105 -12.95 16.03 -11.40
C GLU A 105 -11.97 15.62 -10.29
N LEU A 106 -11.85 14.32 -9.99
CA LEU A 106 -10.86 13.85 -9.04
C LEU A 106 -9.43 14.12 -9.54
N ILE A 107 -9.14 13.85 -10.81
CA ILE A 107 -7.83 14.14 -11.43
C ILE A 107 -7.49 15.61 -11.31
N LYS A 108 -8.43 16.52 -11.63
CA LYS A 108 -8.24 17.97 -11.49
C LYS A 108 -7.93 18.38 -10.03
N LYS A 109 -8.57 17.75 -9.03
CA LYS A 109 -8.32 18.01 -7.62
C LYS A 109 -6.93 17.52 -7.18
N ILE A 110 -6.52 16.35 -7.69
CA ILE A 110 -5.16 15.83 -7.46
C ILE A 110 -4.14 16.79 -8.08
N GLN A 111 -4.33 17.20 -9.34
CA GLN A 111 -3.42 18.14 -10.02
C GLN A 111 -3.35 19.48 -9.30
N LYS A 112 -4.50 20.07 -8.91
CA LYS A 112 -4.55 21.30 -8.09
C LYS A 112 -3.69 21.17 -6.82
N THR A 113 -3.73 20.00 -6.19
CA THR A 113 -2.97 19.75 -4.95
C THR A 113 -1.47 19.66 -5.23
N LEU A 114 -1.08 19.00 -6.31
CA LEU A 114 0.32 18.91 -6.75
C LEU A 114 0.89 20.27 -7.16
N ASP A 115 0.13 21.05 -7.94
CA ASP A 115 0.53 22.38 -8.42
C ASP A 115 0.74 23.35 -7.25
N ALA A 116 -0.15 23.33 -6.26
CA ALA A 116 -0.06 24.17 -5.07
C ALA A 116 1.16 23.83 -4.19
N ASN A 117 1.71 22.63 -4.32
CA ASN A 117 2.91 22.16 -3.64
C ASN A 117 4.15 22.21 -4.55
N GLU A 118 4.03 22.67 -5.80
CA GLU A 118 5.12 22.68 -6.80
C GLU A 118 5.75 21.28 -7.02
N MET A 119 4.95 20.23 -6.84
CA MET A 119 5.42 18.84 -6.90
C MET A 119 5.42 18.31 -8.34
N LYS A 120 6.58 17.79 -8.78
CA LYS A 120 6.76 17.28 -10.16
C LYS A 120 7.28 15.84 -10.20
N ASP A 121 8.00 15.39 -9.17
CA ASP A 121 8.61 14.05 -9.15
C ASP A 121 8.84 13.54 -7.72
N GLY A 122 8.97 12.23 -7.59
CA GLY A 122 9.30 11.59 -6.31
C GLY A 122 8.18 11.64 -5.27
N VAL A 123 6.94 11.91 -5.68
CA VAL A 123 5.80 12.10 -4.78
C VAL A 123 4.92 10.86 -4.73
N HIS A 124 4.44 10.52 -3.55
CA HIS A 124 3.41 9.54 -3.29
C HIS A 124 2.11 10.27 -2.93
N VAL A 125 1.11 10.17 -3.78
CA VAL A 125 -0.17 10.87 -3.62
C VAL A 125 -1.20 9.89 -3.12
N ARG A 126 -1.65 10.06 -1.89
CA ARG A 126 -2.78 9.31 -1.31
C ARG A 126 -4.06 10.12 -1.43
N PHE A 127 -5.11 9.52 -1.92
CA PHE A 127 -6.45 10.13 -1.93
C PHE A 127 -7.45 9.17 -1.29
N MET A 128 -8.22 9.73 -0.35
CA MET A 128 -9.07 9.01 0.59
C MET A 128 -10.48 9.57 0.49
N LEU A 129 -11.46 8.70 0.35
CA LEU A 129 -12.87 9.06 0.34
C LEU A 129 -13.61 8.31 1.43
N THR A 130 -14.32 9.04 2.27
CA THR A 130 -15.26 8.46 3.23
C THR A 130 -16.69 8.75 2.78
N ARG A 131 -17.67 8.02 3.33
CA ARG A 131 -19.08 8.29 3.02
C ARG A 131 -19.51 9.69 3.46
N GLY A 132 -18.83 10.29 4.44
CA GLY A 132 -19.08 11.65 4.93
C GLY A 132 -19.42 11.73 6.41
N ILE A 133 -19.95 12.89 6.82
CA ILE A 133 -20.26 13.21 8.21
C ILE A 133 -21.58 12.55 8.61
N LYS A 134 -21.60 11.90 9.78
CA LYS A 134 -22.80 11.30 10.36
C LYS A 134 -23.47 12.25 11.34
N LYS A 135 -24.80 12.22 11.41
CA LYS A 135 -25.60 12.95 12.38
C LYS A 135 -25.30 12.51 13.83
N THR A 136 -24.98 11.23 14.01
CA THR A 136 -24.65 10.59 15.29
C THR A 136 -23.76 9.37 15.02
N PRO A 137 -22.88 8.94 15.96
CA PRO A 137 -22.11 7.73 15.81
C PRO A 137 -22.99 6.50 15.58
N SER A 138 -22.85 5.86 14.40
CA SER A 138 -23.63 4.69 14.01
C SER A 138 -23.03 4.03 12.77
N GLN A 139 -23.25 2.71 12.60
CA GLN A 139 -22.96 2.01 11.35
C GLN A 139 -24.01 2.28 10.24
N ASP A 140 -25.20 2.80 10.58
CA ASP A 140 -26.27 3.03 9.61
C ASP A 140 -25.86 4.11 8.57
N PRO A 141 -25.71 3.76 7.28
CA PRO A 141 -25.31 4.71 6.24
C PRO A 141 -26.36 5.82 6.00
N ARG A 142 -27.64 5.58 6.34
CA ARG A 142 -28.73 6.55 6.20
C ARG A 142 -28.58 7.76 7.13
N LEU A 143 -27.76 7.65 8.17
CA LEU A 143 -27.48 8.74 9.10
C LEU A 143 -26.36 9.67 8.61
N THR A 144 -25.86 9.48 7.39
CA THR A 144 -24.90 10.39 6.76
C THR A 144 -25.62 11.64 6.30
N ILE A 145 -25.16 12.81 6.74
CA ILE A 145 -25.79 14.12 6.50
C ILE A 145 -25.00 15.01 5.53
N SER A 146 -23.84 14.58 5.10
CA SER A 146 -23.05 15.27 4.06
C SER A 146 -22.85 14.37 2.83
N GLY A 147 -22.25 14.93 1.77
CA GLY A 147 -21.64 14.14 0.71
C GLY A 147 -20.32 13.48 1.16
N PRO A 148 -19.68 12.72 0.29
CA PRO A 148 -18.38 12.10 0.57
C PRO A 148 -17.33 13.15 0.96
N ASN A 149 -16.50 12.84 1.97
CA ASN A 149 -15.32 13.63 2.26
C ASN A 149 -14.14 13.13 1.40
N LEU A 150 -13.44 14.05 0.77
CA LEU A 150 -12.22 13.77 0.00
C LEU A 150 -11.02 14.43 0.65
N VAL A 151 -10.01 13.65 0.96
CA VAL A 151 -8.69 14.11 1.43
C VAL A 151 -7.63 13.65 0.44
N ILE A 152 -6.74 14.57 -0.01
CA ILE A 152 -5.59 14.25 -0.86
C ILE A 152 -4.32 14.67 -0.13
N ILE A 153 -3.43 13.70 0.10
CA ILE A 153 -2.17 13.88 0.81
C ILE A 153 -1.03 13.59 -0.16
N PRO A 154 -0.32 14.60 -0.67
CA PRO A 154 0.89 14.42 -1.46
C PRO A 154 2.11 14.45 -0.51
N GLU A 155 2.99 13.48 -0.62
CA GLU A 155 4.23 13.45 0.16
C GLU A 155 5.42 13.14 -0.75
N TYR A 156 6.50 13.91 -0.64
CA TYR A 156 7.81 13.49 -1.13
C TYR A 156 8.18 12.21 -0.39
N LYS A 157 8.39 11.13 -1.12
CA LYS A 157 8.59 9.83 -0.48
C LYS A 157 9.57 8.99 -1.27
N THR A 158 10.76 8.81 -0.71
CA THR A 158 11.81 7.98 -1.28
C THR A 158 11.94 6.70 -0.45
N ALA A 159 11.88 5.55 -1.11
CA ALA A 159 12.09 4.27 -0.44
C ALA A 159 13.51 4.19 0.09
N SER A 160 13.68 3.64 1.30
CA SER A 160 15.01 3.41 1.86
C SER A 160 15.81 2.49 0.93
N ALA A 161 17.01 2.90 0.55
CA ALA A 161 17.95 2.08 -0.22
C ALA A 161 18.24 0.74 0.49
N GLY A 162 18.27 0.76 1.83
CA GLY A 162 18.46 -0.44 2.64
C GLY A 162 17.42 -1.52 2.43
N SER A 163 16.15 -1.17 2.25
CA SER A 163 15.08 -2.16 1.97
C SER A 163 15.26 -2.85 0.62
N ARG A 164 15.84 -2.18 -0.36
CA ARG A 164 16.06 -2.73 -1.69
C ARG A 164 17.38 -3.51 -1.80
N GLU A 165 18.45 -3.02 -1.20
CA GLU A 165 19.76 -3.65 -1.28
C GLU A 165 19.89 -4.84 -0.34
N LYS A 166 19.42 -4.69 0.91
CA LYS A 166 19.48 -5.72 1.94
C LYS A 166 18.28 -6.66 1.94
N GLY A 167 17.18 -6.24 1.30
CA GLY A 167 15.90 -6.93 1.36
C GLY A 167 15.21 -6.75 2.71
N ILE A 168 14.04 -7.39 2.82
CA ILE A 168 13.23 -7.42 4.05
C ILE A 168 13.07 -8.84 4.56
N THR A 169 12.69 -8.94 5.82
CA THR A 169 12.34 -10.20 6.48
C THR A 169 10.84 -10.27 6.73
N LEU A 170 10.25 -11.46 6.59
CA LEU A 170 8.85 -11.69 6.87
C LEU A 170 8.66 -12.64 8.05
N PHE A 171 7.54 -12.46 8.75
CA PHE A 171 7.04 -13.37 9.77
C PHE A 171 5.62 -13.81 9.41
N THR A 172 5.35 -15.12 9.47
CA THR A 172 4.02 -15.65 9.20
C THR A 172 3.08 -15.36 10.37
N SER A 173 2.15 -14.43 10.15
CA SER A 173 1.17 -14.04 11.16
C SER A 173 0.12 -15.13 11.40
N THR A 174 -0.39 -15.22 12.62
CA THR A 174 -1.58 -16.03 12.94
C THR A 174 -2.87 -15.39 12.42
N ILE A 175 -2.85 -14.10 12.12
CA ILE A 175 -4.01 -13.37 11.54
C ILE A 175 -4.18 -13.79 10.08
N ARG A 176 -5.34 -14.34 9.77
CA ARG A 176 -5.67 -14.83 8.41
C ARG A 176 -6.31 -13.74 7.58
N ARG A 177 -6.09 -13.80 6.26
CA ARG A 177 -6.91 -13.03 5.31
C ARG A 177 -8.30 -13.61 5.27
N GLY A 178 -9.28 -12.77 5.53
CA GLY A 178 -10.69 -13.17 5.56
C GLY A 178 -11.21 -13.63 4.20
N SER A 179 -12.32 -14.36 4.23
CA SER A 179 -13.06 -14.75 3.04
C SER A 179 -13.90 -13.57 2.49
N PRO A 180 -14.17 -13.51 1.16
CA PRO A 180 -14.98 -12.45 0.56
C PRO A 180 -16.39 -12.26 1.15
N ASP A 181 -16.93 -13.28 1.82
CA ASP A 181 -18.23 -13.23 2.51
C ASP A 181 -18.20 -12.48 3.86
N TYR A 182 -17.01 -12.27 4.42
CA TYR A 182 -16.84 -11.47 5.64
C TYR A 182 -16.57 -9.99 5.31
N LEU A 183 -15.43 -9.69 4.72
CA LEU A 183 -15.03 -8.40 4.17
C LEU A 183 -14.13 -8.70 2.98
N ASP A 184 -14.60 -8.41 1.76
CA ASP A 184 -13.83 -8.76 0.57
C ASP A 184 -12.41 -8.20 0.64
N PRO A 185 -11.38 -9.05 0.72
CA PRO A 185 -9.99 -8.61 0.87
C PRO A 185 -9.42 -7.86 -0.34
N ARG A 186 -10.16 -7.82 -1.46
CA ARG A 186 -9.83 -7.02 -2.64
C ARG A 186 -10.18 -5.54 -2.46
N LEU A 187 -11.04 -5.19 -1.49
CA LEU A 187 -11.39 -3.82 -1.18
C LEU A 187 -10.21 -3.06 -0.58
N ASN A 188 -9.86 -1.93 -1.19
CA ASN A 188 -8.93 -0.99 -0.58
C ASN A 188 -9.70 0.02 0.29
N CYS A 189 -10.20 -0.45 1.43
CA CYS A 189 -11.01 0.33 2.38
C CYS A 189 -10.18 0.85 3.55
N HIS A 190 -10.79 1.71 4.38
CA HIS A 190 -10.18 2.23 5.60
C HIS A 190 -10.05 1.20 6.73
N SER A 191 -10.83 0.11 6.68
CA SER A 191 -10.84 -0.94 7.71
C SER A 191 -9.60 -1.84 7.56
N LYS A 192 -8.45 -1.41 8.14
CA LYS A 192 -7.14 -2.06 8.04
C LYS A 192 -6.64 -2.66 9.36
N LEU A 193 -7.52 -2.83 10.33
CA LEU A 193 -7.10 -3.26 11.68
C LEU A 193 -6.44 -4.65 11.66
N HIS A 194 -6.92 -5.58 10.85
CA HIS A 194 -6.34 -6.93 10.77
C HIS A 194 -4.92 -6.93 10.15
N GLU A 195 -4.65 -6.03 9.18
CA GLU A 195 -3.28 -5.85 8.65
C GLU A 195 -2.36 -5.22 9.70
N VAL A 196 -2.86 -4.27 10.50
CA VAL A 196 -2.12 -3.67 11.61
C VAL A 196 -1.78 -4.73 12.66
N GLN A 197 -2.75 -5.58 13.04
CA GLN A 197 -2.52 -6.66 14.00
C GLN A 197 -1.49 -7.69 13.49
N ALA A 198 -1.55 -8.03 12.19
CA ALA A 198 -0.57 -8.91 11.58
C ALA A 198 0.84 -8.30 11.61
N LEU A 199 0.96 -7.00 11.29
CA LEU A 199 2.24 -6.30 11.36
C LEU A 199 2.79 -6.23 12.78
N ILE A 200 1.96 -6.01 13.80
CA ILE A 200 2.40 -6.03 15.22
C ILE A 200 3.08 -7.36 15.55
N GLN A 201 2.49 -8.49 15.15
CA GLN A 201 3.10 -9.81 15.38
C GLN A 201 4.46 -9.95 14.68
N ALA A 202 4.58 -9.47 13.45
CA ALA A 202 5.84 -9.50 12.72
C ALA A 202 6.92 -8.65 13.39
N LEU A 203 6.58 -7.44 13.81
CA LEU A 203 7.49 -6.53 14.51
C LEU A 203 7.95 -7.09 15.86
N GLU A 204 7.04 -7.72 16.63
CA GLU A 204 7.37 -8.41 17.88
C GLU A 204 8.29 -9.60 17.66
N ALA A 205 8.15 -10.30 16.54
CA ALA A 205 9.05 -11.38 16.11
C ALA A 205 10.39 -10.87 15.54
N GLY A 206 10.56 -9.55 15.38
CA GLY A 206 11.76 -8.92 14.83
C GLY A 206 11.85 -8.94 13.31
N ALA A 207 10.72 -9.18 12.62
CA ALA A 207 10.61 -9.11 11.16
C ALA A 207 10.10 -7.74 10.70
N ASP A 208 10.25 -7.44 9.41
CA ASP A 208 9.91 -6.14 8.83
C ASP A 208 8.43 -6.07 8.39
N GLU A 209 7.85 -7.17 7.89
CA GLU A 209 6.46 -7.27 7.48
C GLU A 209 5.86 -8.66 7.83
N ALA A 210 4.53 -8.72 7.85
CA ALA A 210 3.80 -9.96 8.09
C ALA A 210 3.45 -10.66 6.78
N LEU A 211 3.80 -11.95 6.67
CA LEU A 211 3.20 -12.85 5.67
C LEU A 211 1.88 -13.38 6.22
N MET A 212 0.81 -13.27 5.45
CA MET A 212 -0.54 -13.67 5.85
C MET A 212 -1.03 -14.82 4.97
N LEU A 213 -1.56 -15.84 5.61
CA LEU A 213 -2.22 -16.95 4.93
C LEU A 213 -3.72 -16.68 4.79
N ASP A 214 -4.36 -17.35 3.85
CA ASP A 214 -5.81 -17.38 3.74
C ASP A 214 -6.46 -18.32 4.79
N VAL A 215 -7.77 -18.42 4.76
CA VAL A 215 -8.56 -19.28 5.67
C VAL A 215 -8.28 -20.77 5.47
N ASN A 216 -7.71 -21.17 4.32
CA ASN A 216 -7.38 -22.55 3.98
C ASN A 216 -5.91 -22.89 4.31
N GLY A 217 -5.13 -21.92 4.78
CA GLY A 217 -3.70 -22.10 5.11
C GLY A 217 -2.74 -21.89 3.95
N PHE A 218 -3.22 -21.44 2.77
CA PHE A 218 -2.34 -21.08 1.66
C PHE A 218 -1.83 -19.65 1.80
N VAL A 219 -0.65 -19.39 1.23
CA VAL A 219 -0.06 -18.05 1.21
C VAL A 219 -0.94 -17.12 0.39
N SER A 220 -1.31 -16.00 0.99
CA SER A 220 -2.18 -15.02 0.36
C SER A 220 -1.42 -13.75 -0.03
N THR A 221 -0.89 -13.03 0.95
CA THR A 221 -0.31 -11.69 0.74
C THR A 221 0.53 -11.31 1.97
N CYS A 222 1.11 -10.10 1.96
CA CYS A 222 1.62 -9.49 3.18
C CYS A 222 0.61 -8.47 3.75
N ASN A 223 0.90 -7.89 4.91
CA ASN A 223 0.03 -6.90 5.55
C ASN A 223 -0.17 -5.63 4.68
N ALA A 224 0.79 -5.27 3.83
CA ALA A 224 0.71 -4.06 3.01
C ALA A 224 1.19 -4.24 1.56
N THR A 225 1.68 -5.43 1.19
CA THR A 225 2.27 -5.75 -0.12
C THR A 225 1.75 -7.09 -0.63
N ASN A 226 1.87 -7.36 -1.94
CA ASN A 226 1.60 -8.68 -2.48
C ASN A 226 2.88 -9.53 -2.50
N PHE A 227 2.74 -10.79 -2.17
CA PHE A 227 3.84 -11.76 -2.08
C PHE A 227 4.03 -12.54 -3.40
N PHE A 228 5.28 -12.73 -3.75
CA PHE A 228 5.74 -13.57 -4.86
C PHE A 228 6.91 -14.43 -4.41
N MET A 229 7.05 -15.61 -5.01
CA MET A 229 8.23 -16.44 -4.90
C MET A 229 8.69 -16.93 -6.26
N VAL A 230 9.95 -17.34 -6.36
CA VAL A 230 10.50 -18.00 -7.52
C VAL A 230 10.92 -19.42 -7.12
N LYS A 231 10.58 -20.40 -7.93
CA LYS A 231 10.97 -21.80 -7.73
C LYS A 231 11.21 -22.45 -9.08
N ASN A 232 12.40 -23.02 -9.28
CA ASN A 232 12.81 -23.65 -10.54
C ASN A 232 12.60 -22.74 -11.78
N GLY A 233 12.85 -21.43 -11.62
CA GLY A 233 12.69 -20.45 -12.69
C GLY A 233 11.24 -19.98 -12.92
N GLU A 234 10.26 -20.51 -12.21
CA GLU A 234 8.86 -20.11 -12.26
C GLU A 234 8.53 -19.07 -11.19
N VAL A 235 7.80 -18.03 -11.55
CA VAL A 235 7.28 -17.02 -10.62
C VAL A 235 5.89 -17.42 -10.14
N TRP A 236 5.70 -17.51 -8.83
CA TRP A 236 4.40 -17.86 -8.24
C TRP A 236 3.86 -16.73 -7.36
N THR A 237 2.56 -16.51 -7.43
CA THR A 237 1.82 -15.64 -6.51
C THR A 237 0.45 -16.25 -6.22
N SER A 238 -0.21 -15.79 -5.16
CA SER A 238 -1.55 -16.27 -4.80
C SER A 238 -2.58 -15.99 -5.92
N ASN A 239 -3.66 -16.77 -5.94
CA ASN A 239 -4.72 -16.66 -6.96
C ASN A 239 -5.54 -15.35 -6.90
N GLY A 240 -5.26 -14.44 -5.96
CA GLY A 240 -5.90 -13.14 -5.84
C GLY A 240 -7.29 -13.13 -5.20
N GLN A 241 -7.80 -14.27 -4.73
CA GLN A 241 -9.13 -14.34 -4.10
C GLN A 241 -9.15 -13.78 -2.68
N TYR A 242 -8.05 -13.95 -1.94
CA TYR A 242 -7.92 -13.55 -0.53
C TYR A 242 -6.97 -12.39 -0.31
N CYS A 243 -6.63 -11.63 -1.36
CA CYS A 243 -5.77 -10.46 -1.25
C CYS A 243 -6.25 -9.31 -2.14
N MET A 244 -5.78 -8.12 -1.86
CA MET A 244 -5.96 -7.01 -2.77
C MET A 244 -5.17 -7.29 -4.07
N ASN A 245 -5.82 -7.14 -5.22
CA ASN A 245 -5.16 -7.22 -6.52
C ASN A 245 -4.37 -5.93 -6.76
N GLY A 246 -3.13 -5.91 -6.28
CA GLY A 246 -2.25 -4.75 -6.35
C GLY A 246 -1.93 -4.35 -7.79
N ILE A 247 -1.85 -3.04 -8.06
CA ILE A 247 -1.50 -2.54 -9.41
C ILE A 247 -0.08 -2.95 -9.78
N THR A 248 0.86 -2.92 -8.84
CA THR A 248 2.22 -3.45 -9.07
C THR A 248 2.20 -4.95 -9.33
N ARG A 249 1.41 -5.73 -8.57
CA ARG A 249 1.21 -7.16 -8.82
C ARG A 249 0.70 -7.41 -10.24
N HIS A 250 -0.35 -6.70 -10.66
CA HIS A 250 -0.90 -6.77 -12.01
C HIS A 250 0.17 -6.49 -13.08
N ASN A 251 0.98 -5.45 -12.88
CA ASN A 251 2.04 -5.10 -13.81
C ASN A 251 3.15 -6.16 -13.86
N ILE A 252 3.53 -6.78 -12.74
CA ILE A 252 4.49 -7.90 -12.74
C ILE A 252 3.96 -9.10 -13.55
N LEU A 253 2.66 -9.45 -13.38
CA LEU A 253 2.04 -10.51 -14.18
C LEU A 253 2.06 -10.18 -15.69
N ARG A 254 1.76 -8.92 -16.07
CA ARG A 254 1.86 -8.44 -17.46
C ARG A 254 3.30 -8.51 -17.99
N ILE A 255 4.28 -8.11 -17.17
CA ILE A 255 5.70 -8.17 -17.52
C ILE A 255 6.12 -9.63 -17.74
N CYS A 256 5.77 -10.54 -16.84
CA CYS A 256 6.05 -11.96 -17.00
C CYS A 256 5.50 -12.49 -18.34
N LYS A 257 4.26 -12.15 -18.66
CA LYS A 257 3.64 -12.52 -19.94
C LYS A 257 4.39 -11.91 -21.14
N LYS A 258 4.73 -10.60 -21.11
CA LYS A 258 5.43 -9.88 -22.19
C LYS A 258 6.85 -10.41 -22.42
N LYS A 259 7.52 -10.86 -21.34
CA LYS A 259 8.92 -11.32 -21.33
C LYS A 259 9.05 -12.85 -21.31
N GLU A 260 7.93 -13.56 -21.49
CA GLU A 260 7.89 -15.05 -21.53
C GLU A 260 8.50 -15.71 -20.27
N VAL A 261 8.40 -15.03 -19.11
CA VAL A 261 8.78 -15.59 -17.81
C VAL A 261 7.61 -16.45 -17.30
N PRO A 262 7.81 -17.76 -17.05
CA PRO A 262 6.75 -18.62 -16.51
C PRO A 262 6.22 -18.03 -15.19
N CYS A 263 4.92 -17.73 -15.13
CA CYS A 263 4.31 -17.10 -13.97
C CYS A 263 2.91 -17.67 -13.72
N PHE A 264 2.65 -18.05 -12.46
CA PHE A 264 1.43 -18.75 -12.08
C PHE A 264 0.76 -18.09 -10.89
N GLU A 265 -0.53 -17.82 -11.06
CA GLU A 265 -1.47 -17.47 -9.98
C GLU A 265 -2.07 -18.75 -9.43
N LYS A 266 -1.59 -19.24 -8.28
CA LYS A 266 -2.00 -20.54 -7.72
C LYS A 266 -1.93 -20.57 -6.20
N ASN A 267 -2.54 -21.57 -5.60
CA ASN A 267 -2.38 -21.86 -4.19
C ASN A 267 -1.04 -22.58 -3.95
N PHE A 268 -0.32 -22.15 -2.93
CA PHE A 268 0.89 -22.77 -2.42
C PHE A 268 1.01 -22.51 -0.91
N SER A 269 1.72 -23.37 -0.24
CA SER A 269 1.84 -23.31 1.23
C SER A 269 3.23 -22.86 1.69
N LEU A 270 3.41 -22.75 3.00
CA LEU A 270 4.72 -22.44 3.59
C LEU A 270 5.78 -23.49 3.26
N PHE A 271 5.37 -24.75 2.99
CA PHE A 271 6.29 -25.79 2.53
C PHE A 271 6.97 -25.38 1.22
N ASP A 272 6.21 -24.82 0.27
CA ASP A 272 6.76 -24.32 -0.99
C ASP A 272 7.64 -23.09 -0.80
N VAL A 273 7.19 -22.17 0.06
CA VAL A 273 7.88 -20.91 0.36
C VAL A 273 9.26 -21.15 0.97
N TYR A 274 9.37 -22.07 1.96
CA TYR A 274 10.66 -22.37 2.57
C TYR A 274 11.66 -23.05 1.64
N GLY A 275 11.19 -23.64 0.55
CA GLY A 275 12.02 -24.24 -0.51
C GLY A 275 12.12 -23.36 -1.76
N ALA A 276 11.80 -22.06 -1.68
CA ALA A 276 11.89 -21.15 -2.82
C ALA A 276 13.32 -20.72 -3.10
N ASP A 277 13.64 -20.49 -4.37
CA ASP A 277 14.95 -19.96 -4.83
C ASP A 277 15.05 -18.45 -4.56
N GLU A 278 13.93 -17.72 -4.69
CA GLU A 278 13.81 -16.30 -4.42
C GLU A 278 12.42 -15.99 -3.84
N ALA A 279 12.32 -14.90 -3.07
CA ALA A 279 11.04 -14.30 -2.72
C ALA A 279 11.12 -12.78 -2.82
N PHE A 280 9.98 -12.16 -3.15
CA PHE A 280 9.86 -10.71 -3.20
C PHE A 280 8.43 -10.27 -2.94
N VAL A 281 8.29 -9.00 -2.57
CA VAL A 281 6.99 -8.37 -2.40
C VAL A 281 6.83 -7.20 -3.36
N THR A 282 5.56 -6.83 -3.63
CA THR A 282 5.25 -5.74 -4.56
C THR A 282 4.26 -4.75 -3.96
N GLY A 283 4.47 -3.47 -4.24
CA GLY A 283 3.57 -2.39 -3.82
C GLY A 283 3.86 -1.08 -4.56
N THR A 284 2.90 -0.19 -4.60
CA THR A 284 2.99 1.09 -5.33
C THR A 284 4.20 1.93 -4.88
N PHE A 285 4.53 1.93 -3.60
CA PHE A 285 5.66 2.67 -3.07
C PHE A 285 6.99 1.92 -3.20
N GLY A 286 7.04 0.66 -2.74
CA GLY A 286 8.26 -0.15 -2.70
C GLY A 286 8.63 -0.78 -4.05
N ALA A 287 7.75 -0.71 -5.05
CA ALA A 287 7.88 -1.42 -6.33
C ALA A 287 8.07 -2.93 -6.12
N VAL A 288 9.24 -3.48 -6.48
CA VAL A 288 9.66 -4.85 -6.20
C VAL A 288 10.73 -4.80 -5.12
N THR A 289 10.48 -5.44 -3.99
CA THR A 289 11.40 -5.48 -2.85
C THR A 289 11.73 -6.94 -2.51
N PRO A 290 13.02 -7.34 -2.46
CA PRO A 290 13.40 -8.70 -2.18
C PRO A 290 13.08 -9.10 -0.72
N VAL A 291 12.71 -10.35 -0.53
CA VAL A 291 12.53 -11.00 0.78
C VAL A 291 13.68 -11.96 0.98
N THR A 292 14.46 -11.77 2.04
CA THR A 292 15.68 -12.53 2.29
C THR A 292 15.52 -13.63 3.32
N ALA A 293 14.54 -13.48 4.22
CA ALA A 293 14.21 -14.51 5.19
C ALA A 293 12.72 -14.50 5.56
N ILE A 294 12.17 -15.66 5.88
CA ILE A 294 10.79 -15.85 6.33
C ILE A 294 10.81 -16.79 7.55
N ASP A 295 10.20 -16.38 8.66
CA ASP A 295 10.15 -17.14 9.91
C ASP A 295 11.54 -17.60 10.39
N GLY A 296 12.54 -16.74 10.25
CA GLY A 296 13.93 -17.02 10.60
C GLY A 296 14.69 -17.92 9.60
N ARG A 297 14.05 -18.37 8.51
CA ARG A 297 14.68 -19.18 7.46
C ARG A 297 15.13 -18.31 6.31
N ILE A 298 16.38 -18.43 5.91
CA ILE A 298 16.92 -17.77 4.72
C ILE A 298 16.23 -18.34 3.47
N ILE A 299 15.78 -17.49 2.57
CA ILE A 299 15.17 -17.87 1.29
C ILE A 299 16.24 -17.79 0.20
N GLY A 300 16.46 -18.89 -0.50
CA GLY A 300 17.49 -19.00 -1.54
C GLY A 300 18.87 -18.57 -1.02
N ALA A 301 19.47 -17.60 -1.69
CA ALA A 301 20.77 -17.02 -1.29
C ALA A 301 20.67 -15.92 -0.22
N GLY A 302 19.48 -15.60 0.30
CA GLY A 302 19.26 -14.49 1.24
C GLY A 302 19.54 -13.11 0.63
N ALA A 303 19.31 -12.95 -0.65
CA ALA A 303 19.63 -11.73 -1.39
C ALA A 303 18.62 -11.49 -2.53
N PHE A 304 18.69 -10.32 -3.15
CA PHE A 304 17.93 -10.02 -4.35
C PHE A 304 18.37 -10.94 -5.49
N GLY A 305 17.55 -11.94 -5.81
CA GLY A 305 17.86 -12.96 -6.80
C GLY A 305 17.79 -12.46 -8.25
N PRO A 306 18.28 -13.23 -9.21
CA PRO A 306 18.37 -12.80 -10.61
C PRO A 306 17.00 -12.59 -11.26
N VAL A 307 16.00 -13.44 -10.99
CA VAL A 307 14.66 -13.33 -11.60
C VAL A 307 13.95 -12.10 -11.06
N SER A 308 13.89 -11.94 -9.74
CA SER A 308 13.23 -10.79 -9.10
C SER A 308 13.93 -9.47 -9.45
N ARG A 309 15.27 -9.46 -9.59
CA ARG A 309 16.04 -8.30 -10.05
C ARG A 309 15.72 -7.91 -11.50
N ASN A 310 15.57 -8.88 -12.39
CA ASN A 310 15.15 -8.62 -13.77
C ASN A 310 13.72 -8.09 -13.82
N LEU A 311 12.79 -8.66 -13.06
CA LEU A 311 11.41 -8.17 -12.96
C LEU A 311 11.36 -6.73 -12.45
N TYR A 312 12.19 -6.38 -11.46
CA TYR A 312 12.32 -4.99 -11.00
C TYR A 312 12.81 -4.05 -12.12
N LYS A 313 13.85 -4.46 -12.88
CA LYS A 313 14.35 -3.69 -14.02
C LYS A 313 13.26 -3.46 -15.08
N TYR A 314 12.54 -4.50 -15.46
CA TYR A 314 11.42 -4.40 -16.40
C TYR A 314 10.27 -3.56 -15.88
N TYR A 315 10.03 -3.56 -14.56
CA TYR A 315 9.04 -2.69 -13.96
C TYR A 315 9.43 -1.21 -14.06
N LEU A 316 10.71 -0.88 -13.89
CA LEU A 316 11.21 0.48 -14.12
C LEU A 316 11.12 0.90 -15.60
N GLU A 317 11.38 -0.02 -16.52
CA GLU A 317 11.17 0.22 -17.95
C GLU A 317 9.69 0.53 -18.24
N LEU A 318 8.75 -0.22 -17.65
CA LEU A 318 7.33 0.00 -17.79
C LEU A 318 6.89 1.38 -17.24
N ILE A 319 7.48 1.85 -16.15
CA ILE A 319 7.23 3.21 -15.63
C ILE A 319 7.71 4.26 -16.64
N ARG A 320 8.89 4.10 -17.25
CA ARG A 320 9.39 5.02 -18.28
C ARG A 320 8.50 5.03 -19.52
N GLU A 321 8.10 3.85 -20.02
CA GLU A 321 7.14 3.73 -21.14
C GLU A 321 5.84 4.50 -20.84
N GLU A 322 5.34 4.47 -19.59
CA GLU A 322 4.15 5.21 -19.16
C GLU A 322 4.36 6.72 -19.15
N VAL A 323 5.52 7.18 -18.66
CA VAL A 323 5.90 8.60 -18.63
C VAL A 323 6.08 9.15 -20.06
N GLU A 324 6.80 8.43 -20.92
CA GLU A 324 7.01 8.82 -22.31
C GLU A 324 5.69 8.92 -23.08
N ARG A 325 4.79 7.95 -22.90
CA ARG A 325 3.46 7.97 -23.54
C ARG A 325 2.59 9.15 -23.11
N ALA A 326 2.71 9.59 -21.87
CA ALA A 326 1.90 10.70 -21.37
C ALA A 326 2.45 12.08 -21.78
N ASN A 327 3.75 12.17 -22.08
CA ASN A 327 4.43 13.41 -22.46
C ASN A 327 4.58 13.58 -23.98
N GLY A 328 4.33 12.57 -24.79
CA GLY A 328 4.38 12.58 -26.27
C GLY A 328 3.02 12.72 -26.87
#